data_c74aea27a01104b80013184a16bb3d1e
#
_entry.id   c74aea27a01104b80013184a16bb3d1e
#
_cell.length_a   1.000
_cell.length_b   1.000
_cell.length_c   1.000
_cell.angle_alpha   90.00
_cell.angle_beta   90.00
_cell.angle_gamma   90.00
#
_symmetry.space_group_name_H-M   'P 1'
#
loop_
_entity.id
_entity.type
_entity.pdbx_description
1 polymer ?
#
loop_
_entity_poly.entity_id
_entity_poly.type
_entity_poly.pdbx_seq_one_letter_code
_entity_poly.pdbx_strand_id
1 'polypeptide(L)'
;MGRKKIIIEPIPEERNRQVTFMKRKAGLLKKAMELSILCQCEVSVIIFSQQDKLFEYASEDMDKMLQRRARFTDARDSKTNSDVSSCQEAAARVCSLGCALAVPPS
;
A
#
# COMPACT_ATOMS: atom_id res chain seq x y z
N MET A 1 1.68 6.46 -26.03
CA MET A 1 1.17 7.01 -25.39
C MET A 1 1.73 7.29 -24.23
N GLY A 2 2.05 8.11 -23.97
CA GLY A 2 2.74 8.45 -22.87
C GLY A 2 1.85 8.58 -21.74
N ARG A 3 2.33 8.08 -20.59
CA ARG A 3 1.61 8.22 -19.49
C ARG A 3 1.89 9.54 -18.93
N LYS A 4 0.92 10.27 -18.57
CA LYS A 4 1.13 11.54 -17.93
C LYS A 4 1.75 11.35 -16.58
N LYS A 5 2.69 12.23 -16.25
CA LYS A 5 3.22 12.21 -14.94
C LYS A 5 2.17 12.69 -13.98
N ILE A 6 1.92 11.96 -12.95
CA ILE A 6 0.97 12.34 -11.92
C ILE A 6 1.69 13.05 -10.81
N ILE A 7 1.26 14.24 -10.49
CA ILE A 7 1.84 14.99 -9.39
C ILE A 7 1.16 14.53 -8.11
N ILE A 8 1.95 14.05 -7.18
CA ILE A 8 1.42 13.55 -5.92
C ILE A 8 1.33 14.70 -4.94
N GLU A 9 0.18 15.34 -4.91
CA GLU A 9 -0.06 16.43 -3.99
C GLU A 9 -1.52 16.41 -3.60
N PRO A 10 -1.89 17.02 -2.49
CA PRO A 10 -3.28 16.99 -2.04
C PRO A 10 -4.23 17.57 -3.08
N ILE A 11 -5.37 16.92 -3.24
CA ILE A 11 -6.41 17.40 -4.14
C ILE A 11 -7.18 18.49 -3.42
N PRO A 12 -7.25 19.70 -3.98
CA PRO A 12 -7.87 20.81 -3.26
C PRO A 12 -9.37 20.73 -3.17
N GLU A 13 -10.02 20.22 -4.20
CA GLU A 13 -11.47 20.20 -4.19
C GLU A 13 -11.99 18.98 -3.46
N GLU A 14 -12.88 19.19 -2.50
CA GLU A 14 -13.34 18.11 -1.66
C GLU A 14 -14.10 17.05 -2.43
N ARG A 15 -14.94 17.46 -3.38
CA ARG A 15 -15.70 16.48 -4.15
C ARG A 15 -14.76 15.58 -4.95
N ASN A 16 -13.79 16.17 -5.60
CA ASN A 16 -12.81 15.39 -6.35
C ASN A 16 -12.01 14.49 -5.44
N ARG A 17 -11.69 15.00 -4.26
CA ARG A 17 -10.91 14.22 -3.31
C ARG A 17 -11.68 12.98 -2.86
N GLN A 18 -12.99 13.13 -2.62
CA GLN A 18 -13.79 11.99 -2.22
C GLN A 18 -13.95 10.96 -3.31
N VAL A 19 -14.19 11.42 -4.54
CA VAL A 19 -14.32 10.51 -5.67
C VAL A 19 -13.01 9.75 -5.89
N THR A 20 -11.91 10.49 -5.84
CA THR A 20 -10.61 9.87 -6.01
C THR A 20 -10.31 8.88 -4.89
N PHE A 21 -10.70 9.21 -3.67
CA PHE A 21 -10.49 8.33 -2.55
C PHE A 21 -11.18 6.99 -2.77
N MET A 22 -12.44 7.03 -3.19
CA MET A 22 -13.18 5.79 -3.41
C MET A 22 -12.55 4.93 -4.50
N LYS A 23 -12.17 5.58 -5.60
CA LYS A 23 -11.58 4.83 -6.71
C LYS A 23 -10.21 4.26 -6.34
N ARG A 24 -9.37 5.08 -5.73
CA ARG A 24 -8.04 4.64 -5.38
C ARG A 24 -8.07 3.59 -4.28
N LYS A 25 -9.00 3.75 -3.33
CA LYS A 25 -9.13 2.76 -2.28
C LYS A 25 -9.50 1.39 -2.85
N ALA A 26 -10.47 1.38 -3.76
CA ALA A 26 -10.88 0.12 -4.36
C ALA A 26 -9.73 -0.53 -5.10
N GLY A 27 -8.95 0.27 -5.84
CA GLY A 27 -7.80 -0.27 -6.52
C GLY A 27 -6.74 -0.80 -5.58
N LEU A 28 -6.50 -0.08 -4.49
CA LEU A 28 -5.51 -0.50 -3.51
C LEU A 28 -5.90 -1.83 -2.87
N LEU A 29 -7.16 -1.96 -2.48
CA LEU A 29 -7.61 -3.20 -1.86
C LEU A 29 -7.55 -4.36 -2.82
N LYS A 30 -7.89 -4.12 -4.09
CA LYS A 30 -7.80 -5.15 -5.08
C LYS A 30 -6.35 -5.62 -5.25
N LYS A 31 -5.43 -4.67 -5.32
CA LYS A 31 -4.02 -5.02 -5.45
C LYS A 31 -3.51 -5.75 -4.21
N ALA A 32 -4.00 -5.35 -3.04
CA ALA A 32 -3.59 -6.03 -1.82
C ALA A 32 -4.07 -7.48 -1.82
N MET A 33 -5.31 -7.70 -2.25
CA MET A 33 -5.84 -9.06 -2.34
C MET A 33 -5.04 -9.89 -3.34
N GLU A 34 -4.77 -9.31 -4.50
CA GLU A 34 -4.00 -10.03 -5.51
C GLU A 34 -2.62 -10.39 -5.00
N LEU A 35 -1.99 -9.46 -4.31
CA LEU A 35 -0.66 -9.73 -3.77
C LEU A 35 -0.68 -10.87 -2.78
N SER A 36 -1.66 -10.87 -1.89
CA SER A 36 -1.71 -11.91 -0.87
C SER A 36 -1.96 -13.28 -1.48
N ILE A 37 -2.81 -13.33 -2.51
CA ILE A 37 -3.15 -14.60 -3.14
C ILE A 37 -2.04 -15.07 -4.06
N LEU A 38 -1.56 -14.20 -4.92
CA LEU A 38 -0.58 -14.60 -5.93
C LEU A 38 0.76 -14.95 -5.30
N CYS A 39 1.15 -14.21 -4.29
CA CYS A 39 2.47 -14.40 -3.69
C CYS A 39 2.40 -15.11 -2.35
N GLN A 40 1.22 -15.55 -1.95
CA GLN A 40 1.04 -16.31 -0.72
C GLN A 40 1.65 -15.60 0.48
N CYS A 41 1.35 -14.32 0.61
CA CYS A 41 1.83 -13.55 1.74
C CYS A 41 0.64 -12.96 2.50
N GLU A 42 0.90 -12.52 3.71
CA GLU A 42 -0.13 -11.92 4.54
C GLU A 42 -0.08 -10.41 4.36
N VAL A 43 -1.21 -9.82 4.04
CA VAL A 43 -1.30 -8.39 3.78
C VAL A 43 -2.42 -7.81 4.60
N SER A 44 -2.17 -6.68 5.22
CA SER A 44 -3.23 -5.94 5.90
C SER A 44 -3.13 -4.48 5.50
N VAL A 45 -4.28 -3.84 5.39
CA VAL A 45 -4.38 -2.44 5.02
C VAL A 45 -5.30 -1.76 6.00
N ILE A 46 -4.86 -0.65 6.54
CA ILE A 46 -5.66 0.15 7.46
C ILE A 46 -5.69 1.57 6.93
N ILE A 47 -6.88 2.09 6.72
CA ILE A 47 -7.05 3.44 6.21
C ILE A 47 -7.96 4.22 7.13
N PHE A 48 -7.48 5.35 7.62
CA PHE A 48 -8.31 6.30 8.33
C PHE A 48 -8.60 7.45 7.39
N SER A 49 -9.86 7.64 7.05
CA SER A 49 -10.22 8.69 6.11
C SER A 49 -10.13 10.05 6.78
N GLN A 50 -10.28 11.08 5.97
CA GLN A 50 -10.27 12.43 6.50
C GLN A 50 -11.41 12.67 7.47
N GLN A 51 -12.49 11.91 7.31
CA GLN A 51 -13.64 12.00 8.22
C GLN A 51 -13.54 11.03 9.37
N ASP A 52 -12.34 10.49 9.59
CA ASP A 52 -12.09 9.58 10.71
C ASP A 52 -12.84 8.27 10.60
N LYS A 53 -13.15 7.83 9.41
CA LYS A 53 -13.73 6.52 9.20
C LYS A 53 -12.63 5.52 8.96
N LEU A 54 -12.83 4.32 9.49
CA LEU A 54 -11.85 3.26 9.36
C LEU A 54 -12.25 2.29 8.26
N PHE A 55 -11.33 2.05 7.34
CA PHE A 55 -11.47 1.03 6.32
C PHE A 55 -10.30 0.09 6.47
N GLU A 56 -10.57 -1.20 6.46
CA GLU A 56 -9.47 -2.14 6.64
C GLU A 56 -9.70 -3.39 5.82
N TYR A 57 -8.60 -4.01 5.45
CA TYR A 57 -8.58 -5.29 4.77
C TYR A 57 -7.46 -6.11 5.37
N ALA A 58 -7.70 -7.37 5.56
CA ALA A 58 -6.67 -8.27 6.04
C ALA A 58 -6.85 -9.63 5.38
N SER A 59 -5.76 -10.20 4.92
CA SER A 59 -5.81 -11.54 4.33
C SER A 59 -6.04 -12.60 5.40
N GLU A 60 -5.70 -12.28 6.63
CA GLU A 60 -5.92 -13.16 7.76
C GLU A 60 -6.59 -12.36 8.86
N ASP A 61 -6.53 -12.87 10.08
CA ASP A 61 -7.12 -12.17 11.22
C ASP A 61 -6.36 -10.88 11.49
N MET A 62 -7.04 -9.74 11.36
CA MET A 62 -6.40 -8.45 11.53
C MET A 62 -5.79 -8.29 12.92
N ASP A 63 -6.51 -8.74 13.95
CA ASP A 63 -6.00 -8.59 15.30
C ASP A 63 -4.71 -9.35 15.50
N LYS A 64 -4.63 -10.55 14.95
CA LYS A 64 -3.41 -11.33 15.04
C LYS A 64 -2.27 -10.68 14.28
N MET A 65 -2.58 -10.12 13.12
CA MET A 65 -1.56 -9.45 12.33
C MET A 65 -1.03 -8.21 13.03
N LEU A 66 -1.91 -7.48 13.70
CA LEU A 66 -1.49 -6.32 14.45
C LEU A 66 -0.63 -6.70 15.65
N GLN A 67 -0.98 -7.78 16.33
CA GLN A 67 -0.16 -8.26 17.42
C GLN A 67 1.21 -8.70 16.94
N ARG A 68 1.25 -9.37 15.81
CA ARG A 68 2.51 -9.81 15.22
C ARG A 68 3.36 -8.61 14.83
N ARG A 69 2.73 -7.58 14.27
CA ARG A 69 3.45 -6.37 13.91
C ARG A 69 4.06 -5.69 15.13
N ALA A 70 3.31 -5.64 16.21
CA ALA A 70 3.77 -4.98 17.41
C ALA A 70 4.95 -5.70 18.03
N ARG A 71 5.00 -7.01 17.88
CA ARG A 71 6.07 -7.80 18.48
C ARG A 71 7.27 -8.01 17.54
N PHE A 72 7.13 -7.55 16.29
CA PHE A 72 8.19 -7.80 15.32
C PHE A 72 9.37 -6.87 15.60
N THR A 73 10.52 -7.45 15.89
CA THR A 73 11.70 -6.68 16.23
C THR A 73 12.84 -6.87 15.23
N ASP A 74 12.67 -7.75 14.26
CA ASP A 74 13.70 -8.00 13.28
C ASP A 74 13.74 -6.87 12.24
N ALA A 75 14.71 -6.94 11.35
CA ALA A 75 14.83 -5.95 10.29
C ALA A 75 13.58 -5.94 9.43
N ARG A 76 13.19 -4.77 9.01
CA ARG A 76 11.99 -4.64 8.20
C ARG A 76 12.15 -3.54 7.18
N ASP A 77 11.43 -3.68 6.09
CA ASP A 77 11.38 -2.66 5.05
C ASP A 77 10.16 -1.77 5.34
N SER A 78 10.43 -0.50 5.60
CA SER A 78 9.38 0.41 6.01
C SER A 78 9.41 1.65 5.13
N LYS A 79 8.23 2.10 4.71
CA LYS A 79 8.10 3.27 3.85
C LYS A 79 7.11 4.24 4.44
N THR A 80 7.35 5.50 4.18
CA THR A 80 6.43 6.56 4.57
C THR A 80 6.17 7.45 3.37
N ASN A 81 5.33 8.46 3.56
CA ASN A 81 5.03 9.38 2.46
C ASN A 81 6.27 10.15 2.00
N SER A 82 7.26 10.28 2.84
CA SER A 82 8.49 10.96 2.44
C SER A 82 9.26 10.16 1.40
N ASP A 83 8.88 8.90 1.19
CA ASP A 83 9.53 8.04 0.21
C ASP A 83 8.78 7.99 -1.11
N VAL A 84 7.82 8.89 -1.33
CA VAL A 84 6.95 8.79 -2.48
C VAL A 84 7.71 8.80 -3.80
N SER A 85 8.73 9.63 -3.92
CA SER A 85 9.51 9.68 -5.16
C SER A 85 10.24 8.37 -5.40
N SER A 86 10.85 7.84 -4.35
CA SER A 86 11.54 6.56 -4.48
C SER A 86 10.56 5.46 -4.82
N CYS A 87 9.37 5.50 -4.24
CA CYS A 87 8.37 4.49 -4.54
C CYS A 87 7.94 4.54 -6.00
N GLN A 88 7.82 5.73 -6.56
CA GLN A 88 7.44 5.84 -7.95
C GLN A 88 8.49 5.25 -8.86
N GLU A 89 9.75 5.49 -8.57
CA GLU A 89 10.82 4.91 -9.36
C GLU A 89 10.93 3.42 -9.10
N ALA A 90 10.78 3.02 -7.86
CA ALA A 90 10.89 1.62 -7.51
C ALA A 90 9.80 0.79 -8.16
N ALA A 91 8.61 1.36 -8.31
CA ALA A 91 7.52 0.63 -8.93
C ALA A 91 7.87 0.25 -10.36
N ALA A 92 8.57 1.13 -11.06
CA ALA A 92 8.97 0.82 -12.43
C ALA A 92 10.04 -0.25 -12.46
N ARG A 93 10.92 -0.26 -11.48
CA ARG A 93 12.01 -1.24 -11.45
C ARG A 93 11.57 -2.59 -10.96
N VAL A 94 10.68 -2.58 -9.99
CA VAL A 94 10.25 -3.84 -9.41
C VAL A 94 9.66 -4.77 -10.44
N CYS A 95 9.01 -4.20 -11.43
CA CYS A 95 8.45 -5.02 -12.48
C CYS A 95 9.50 -5.83 -13.19
N SER A 96 10.70 -5.31 -13.32
CA SER A 96 11.73 -6.06 -14.01
C SER A 96 12.61 -6.87 -13.08
N LEU A 97 12.86 -6.37 -11.90
CA LEU A 97 13.72 -7.08 -10.98
C LEU A 97 12.98 -8.09 -10.13
N GLY A 98 11.70 -7.94 -10.04
CA GLY A 98 10.97 -8.82 -9.19
C GLY A 98 11.22 -8.53 -7.74
N CYS A 99 10.81 -9.43 -6.91
CA CYS A 99 10.89 -9.23 -5.48
C CYS A 99 12.16 -9.78 -4.88
N ALA A 100 13.04 -10.27 -5.69
CA ALA A 100 14.20 -10.98 -5.16
C ALA A 100 15.03 -10.13 -4.22
N LEU A 101 15.11 -8.85 -4.51
CA LEU A 101 15.92 -7.99 -3.70
C LEU A 101 15.23 -7.51 -2.46
N ALA A 102 13.95 -7.51 -2.49
CA ALA A 102 13.20 -6.89 -1.41
C ALA A 102 12.87 -7.84 -0.29
N VAL A 103 13.05 -9.10 -0.49
CA VAL A 103 12.59 -10.06 0.48
C VAL A 103 13.66 -10.43 1.45
N PRO A 104 13.57 -10.01 2.69
CA PRO A 104 14.55 -10.44 3.67
C PRO A 104 14.21 -11.85 4.07
N PRO A 105 15.20 -12.55 4.43
CA PRO A 105 14.97 -13.92 4.89
C PRO A 105 14.28 -13.79 6.20
N SER A 106 13.24 -14.40 6.38
CA SER A 106 12.58 -14.25 7.67
C SER A 106 12.84 -15.40 8.55
#